data_2375b4f801b4b68ca0f19942771c8705
#
_entry.id   2375b4f801b4b68ca0f19942771c8705
#
_cell.length_a   1.000
_cell.length_b   1.000
_cell.length_c   1.000
_cell.angle_alpha   90.00
_cell.angle_beta   90.00
_cell.angle_gamma   90.00
#
_symmetry.space_group_name_H-M   'P 1'
#
loop_
_entity.id
_entity.type
_entity.pdbx_description
1 polymer ?
#
loop_
_entity_poly.entity_id
_entity_poly.type
_entity_poly.pdbx_seq_one_letter_code
_entity_poly.pdbx_strand_id
1 'polypeptide(L)'
;MKKLLTLVFALALFQVAEAQSYEYQVVTTVESIIPSGLGRSRMITANDTRNYKDFTSSRTDGKSEKDSRNKSNRADIRVKNFDETKLLNFFNLGGIRFQNIAANDALVSSKMNTMAEEGWELAFVTSGVESYGGKGDSNGIFITRYVFKRKK
;
A
#
# COMPACT_ATOMS: atom_id res chain seq x y z
N MET A 1 10.53 -33.38 -43.98
CA MET A 1 11.33 -32.75 -42.92
C MET A 1 10.98 -31.29 -42.69
N LYS A 2 10.97 -30.41 -43.74
CA LYS A 2 10.64 -28.95 -43.54
C LYS A 2 9.25 -28.71 -42.92
N LYS A 3 8.20 -29.44 -43.34
CA LYS A 3 6.83 -29.30 -42.79
C LYS A 3 6.71 -29.75 -41.31
N LEU A 4 7.49 -30.72 -40.89
CA LEU A 4 7.54 -31.20 -39.51
C LEU A 4 8.21 -30.13 -38.60
N LEU A 5 9.27 -29.48 -39.10
CA LEU A 5 9.99 -28.44 -38.38
C LEU A 5 9.12 -27.20 -38.17
N THR A 6 8.28 -26.85 -39.18
CA THR A 6 7.33 -25.73 -39.09
C THR A 6 6.22 -26.02 -38.07
N LEU A 7 5.75 -27.28 -38.00
CA LEU A 7 4.73 -27.67 -37.03
C LEU A 7 5.27 -27.65 -35.60
N VAL A 8 6.50 -28.13 -35.38
CA VAL A 8 7.15 -28.08 -34.07
C VAL A 8 7.40 -26.61 -33.63
N PHE A 9 7.81 -25.76 -34.57
CA PHE A 9 8.00 -24.34 -34.30
C PHE A 9 6.68 -23.60 -33.99
N ALA A 10 5.60 -23.95 -34.68
CA ALA A 10 4.27 -23.42 -34.41
C ALA A 10 3.73 -23.90 -33.05
N LEU A 11 3.96 -25.17 -32.68
CA LEU A 11 3.60 -25.69 -31.34
C LEU A 11 4.43 -25.05 -30.20
N ALA A 12 5.70 -24.70 -30.47
CA ALA A 12 6.54 -24.02 -29.49
C ALA A 12 6.11 -22.55 -29.24
N LEU A 13 5.42 -21.92 -30.22
CA LEU A 13 4.87 -20.56 -30.07
C LEU A 13 3.54 -20.54 -29.30
N PHE A 14 2.87 -21.68 -29.13
CA PHE A 14 1.74 -21.85 -28.21
C PHE A 14 2.22 -22.13 -26.77
N GLN A 15 3.34 -21.60 -26.37
CA GLN A 15 3.64 -21.45 -24.95
C GLN A 15 2.55 -20.57 -24.37
N VAL A 16 1.66 -21.22 -23.67
CA VAL A 16 0.50 -20.71 -22.99
C VAL A 16 0.88 -19.36 -22.35
N ALA A 17 0.24 -18.29 -22.79
CA ALA A 17 0.21 -17.08 -22.03
C ALA A 17 -0.57 -17.37 -20.74
N GLU A 18 0.08 -18.03 -19.78
CA GLU A 18 -0.49 -18.14 -18.45
C GLU A 18 -0.77 -16.73 -17.97
N ALA A 19 -2.03 -16.47 -17.72
CA ALA A 19 -2.43 -15.19 -17.14
C ALA A 19 -1.68 -15.06 -15.81
N GLN A 20 -0.60 -14.25 -15.82
CA GLN A 20 0.22 -14.05 -14.64
C GLN A 20 -0.64 -13.43 -13.56
N SER A 21 -0.94 -14.18 -12.51
CA SER A 21 -1.61 -13.64 -11.34
C SER A 21 -0.57 -13.04 -10.39
N TYR A 22 -0.91 -11.88 -9.84
CA TYR A 22 -0.08 -11.20 -8.86
C TYR A 22 -0.83 -11.06 -7.55
N GLU A 23 -0.09 -11.08 -6.47
CA GLU A 23 -0.54 -10.56 -5.18
C GLU A 23 0.10 -9.19 -4.94
N TYR A 24 -0.57 -8.39 -4.13
CA TYR A 24 -0.13 -7.02 -3.83
C TYR A 24 -0.05 -6.82 -2.33
N GLN A 25 0.96 -6.05 -1.92
CA GLN A 25 1.12 -5.58 -0.56
C GLN A 25 1.38 -4.08 -0.53
N VAL A 26 0.82 -3.40 0.45
CA VAL A 26 1.01 -1.96 0.62
C VAL A 26 1.75 -1.71 1.93
N VAL A 27 2.87 -1.01 1.83
CA VAL A 27 3.56 -0.40 2.97
C VAL A 27 3.22 1.08 2.95
N THR A 28 2.83 1.64 4.09
CA THR A 28 2.45 3.05 4.19
C THR A 28 3.30 3.75 5.23
N THR A 29 3.91 4.87 4.85
CA THR A 29 4.47 5.80 5.83
C THR A 29 3.50 6.95 6.08
N VAL A 30 3.37 7.34 7.34
CA VAL A 30 2.69 8.55 7.78
C VAL A 30 3.70 9.35 8.56
N GLU A 31 3.97 10.57 8.12
CA GLU A 31 4.98 11.42 8.74
C GLU A 31 4.34 12.74 9.14
N SER A 32 4.54 13.12 10.41
CA SER A 32 3.99 14.37 10.93
C SER A 32 4.82 15.55 10.44
N ILE A 33 4.15 16.55 9.87
CA ILE A 33 4.76 17.80 9.39
C ILE A 33 4.57 18.97 10.37
N ILE A 34 3.95 18.71 11.52
CA ILE A 34 3.80 19.73 12.57
C ILE A 34 4.96 19.69 13.55
N PRO A 35 5.40 20.85 14.09
CA PRO A 35 6.42 20.89 15.13
C PRO A 35 5.98 20.09 16.35
N SER A 36 6.92 19.30 16.90
CA SER A 36 6.68 18.49 18.12
C SER A 36 5.46 17.54 18.01
N GLY A 37 5.09 17.14 16.82
CA GLY A 37 4.02 16.16 16.59
C GLY A 37 4.29 14.88 17.35
N LEU A 38 3.58 14.68 18.46
CA LEU A 38 3.80 13.65 19.48
C LEU A 38 3.79 12.24 18.89
N GLY A 39 4.97 11.77 18.46
CA GLY A 39 5.20 10.38 18.06
C GLY A 39 4.27 9.82 16.98
N ARG A 40 3.83 10.64 16.04
CA ARG A 40 2.81 10.29 15.03
C ARG A 40 3.39 9.73 13.75
N SER A 41 4.69 9.87 13.52
CA SER A 41 5.31 9.31 12.31
C SER A 41 5.50 7.80 12.45
N ARG A 42 4.95 7.06 11.51
CA ARG A 42 4.96 5.59 11.50
C ARG A 42 5.06 5.05 10.08
N MET A 43 5.70 3.91 9.95
CA MET A 43 5.56 3.03 8.80
C MET A 43 4.73 1.83 9.22
N ILE A 44 3.69 1.51 8.46
CA ILE A 44 2.74 0.42 8.76
C ILE A 44 2.64 -0.55 7.59
N THR A 45 2.48 -1.84 7.95
CA THR A 45 2.24 -2.93 6.98
C THR A 45 1.18 -3.85 7.57
N ALA A 46 0.05 -4.04 6.86
CA ALA A 46 -0.98 -4.97 7.31
C ALA A 46 -0.52 -6.42 7.13
N ASN A 47 -0.71 -7.24 8.18
CA ASN A 47 -0.44 -8.67 8.16
C ASN A 47 -1.72 -9.49 7.91
N ASP A 48 -2.89 -8.89 8.15
CA ASP A 48 -4.18 -9.48 7.82
C ASP A 48 -4.63 -9.10 6.43
N THR A 49 -5.28 -10.02 5.73
CA THR A 49 -6.00 -9.75 4.50
C THR A 49 -7.47 -9.45 4.76
N ARG A 50 -8.12 -8.75 3.84
CA ARG A 50 -9.57 -8.50 3.83
C ARG A 50 -10.10 -8.74 2.42
N ASN A 51 -11.20 -9.47 2.33
CA ASN A 51 -11.92 -9.60 1.06
C ASN A 51 -12.82 -8.37 0.90
N TYR A 52 -12.52 -7.50 -0.05
CA TYR A 52 -13.28 -6.26 -0.26
C TYR A 52 -14.77 -6.52 -0.56
N LYS A 53 -15.12 -7.68 -1.15
CA LYS A 53 -16.50 -8.07 -1.49
C LYS A 53 -17.39 -8.16 -0.26
N ASP A 54 -16.81 -8.53 0.89
CA ASP A 54 -17.54 -8.65 2.16
C ASP A 54 -18.01 -7.29 2.68
N PHE A 55 -17.44 -6.20 2.14
CA PHE A 55 -17.71 -4.81 2.55
C PHE A 55 -18.29 -3.96 1.42
N THR A 56 -18.59 -4.57 0.27
CA THR A 56 -19.09 -3.87 -0.91
C THR A 56 -20.63 -3.88 -0.92
N SER A 57 -21.23 -2.71 -1.17
CA SER A 57 -22.64 -2.58 -1.51
C SER A 57 -22.77 -2.49 -3.02
N SER A 58 -23.73 -3.24 -3.59
CA SER A 58 -24.06 -3.14 -5.02
C SER A 58 -25.19 -2.14 -5.22
N ARG A 59 -25.01 -1.22 -6.16
CA ARG A 59 -26.01 -0.24 -6.59
C ARG A 59 -26.23 -0.40 -8.08
N THR A 60 -27.49 -0.54 -8.50
CA THR A 60 -27.84 -0.68 -9.90
C THR A 60 -28.42 0.64 -10.45
N ASP A 61 -29.69 0.88 -10.26
CA ASP A 61 -30.40 2.07 -10.76
C ASP A 61 -30.99 2.94 -9.65
N GLY A 62 -30.76 2.57 -8.40
CA GLY A 62 -31.31 3.24 -7.22
C GLY A 62 -32.80 3.05 -7.01
N LYS A 63 -33.45 2.26 -7.87
CA LYS A 63 -34.92 2.02 -7.85
C LYS A 63 -35.27 0.55 -7.69
N SER A 64 -34.32 -0.36 -7.77
CA SER A 64 -34.60 -1.78 -7.78
C SER A 64 -34.32 -2.44 -6.45
N GLU A 65 -35.15 -3.46 -6.14
CA GLU A 65 -34.94 -4.40 -5.03
C GLU A 65 -33.61 -5.18 -5.13
N LYS A 66 -32.87 -5.02 -6.26
CA LYS A 66 -31.59 -5.66 -6.54
C LYS A 66 -30.41 -4.96 -5.87
N ASP A 67 -30.59 -3.77 -5.32
CA ASP A 67 -29.55 -3.10 -4.55
C ASP A 67 -29.25 -3.87 -3.28
N SER A 68 -28.02 -4.33 -3.13
CA SER A 68 -27.55 -4.93 -1.88
C SER A 68 -26.87 -3.87 -1.03
N ARG A 69 -27.29 -3.75 0.22
CA ARG A 69 -26.63 -2.90 1.22
C ARG A 69 -25.77 -3.76 2.11
N ASN A 70 -24.48 -3.46 2.14
CA ASN A 70 -23.59 -4.11 3.08
C ASN A 70 -23.94 -3.71 4.52
N LYS A 71 -24.06 -4.69 5.40
CA LYS A 71 -24.40 -4.53 6.83
C LYS A 71 -23.24 -4.86 7.77
N SER A 72 -22.02 -5.01 7.24
CA SER A 72 -20.84 -5.30 8.06
C SER A 72 -20.58 -4.19 9.08
N ASN A 73 -20.07 -4.56 10.24
CA ASN A 73 -19.68 -3.62 11.26
C ASN A 73 -18.30 -3.03 10.96
N ARG A 74 -18.02 -1.83 11.44
CA ARG A 74 -16.70 -1.21 11.32
C ARG A 74 -15.60 -2.06 11.98
N ALA A 75 -15.95 -2.85 13.00
CA ALA A 75 -15.01 -3.74 13.68
C ALA A 75 -14.49 -4.85 12.76
N ASP A 76 -15.33 -5.32 11.83
CA ASP A 76 -14.98 -6.40 10.90
C ASP A 76 -13.99 -5.94 9.82
N ILE A 77 -14.05 -4.64 9.45
CA ILE A 77 -13.12 -4.03 8.48
C ILE A 77 -11.75 -3.80 9.12
N ARG A 78 -11.70 -3.50 10.43
CA ARG A 78 -10.46 -3.14 11.11
C ARG A 78 -9.45 -4.28 11.06
N VAL A 79 -8.25 -3.98 10.60
CA VAL A 79 -7.08 -4.84 10.75
C VAL A 79 -6.55 -4.67 12.17
N LYS A 80 -6.32 -5.77 12.86
CA LYS A 80 -5.76 -5.79 14.22
C LYS A 80 -4.32 -6.28 14.25
N ASN A 81 -3.93 -7.04 13.23
CA ASN A 81 -2.58 -7.58 13.09
C ASN A 81 -1.86 -6.80 11.97
N PHE A 82 -0.96 -5.92 12.35
CA PHE A 82 -0.14 -5.11 11.45
C PHE A 82 1.18 -4.76 12.13
N ASP A 83 2.22 -4.60 11.35
CA ASP A 83 3.50 -4.11 11.83
C ASP A 83 3.50 -2.58 11.87
N GLU A 84 4.05 -2.04 12.92
CA GLU A 84 4.24 -0.61 13.11
C GLU A 84 5.71 -0.32 13.40
N THR A 85 6.37 0.38 12.49
CA THR A 85 7.74 0.86 12.69
C THR A 85 7.72 2.34 13.04
N LYS A 86 8.39 2.69 14.11
CA LYS A 86 8.52 4.09 14.54
C LYS A 86 9.38 4.88 13.54
N LEU A 87 8.84 6.00 13.08
CA LEU A 87 9.56 7.02 12.33
C LEU A 87 9.70 8.30 13.14
N LEU A 88 10.57 9.19 12.70
CA LEU A 88 10.82 10.49 13.32
C LEU A 88 10.04 11.60 12.61
N ASN A 89 9.58 12.60 13.34
CA ASN A 89 8.91 13.75 12.76
C ASN A 89 9.90 14.66 12.02
N PHE A 90 9.48 15.27 10.92
CA PHE A 90 10.30 16.21 10.14
C PHE A 90 10.68 17.45 10.95
N PHE A 91 9.75 17.94 11.76
CA PHE A 91 9.90 19.16 12.52
C PHE A 91 10.05 18.90 14.01
N ASN A 92 10.84 19.76 14.65
CA ASN A 92 10.79 19.98 16.08
C ASN A 92 10.65 21.49 16.35
N LEU A 93 10.75 21.91 17.62
CA LEU A 93 10.66 23.32 18.01
C LEU A 93 11.71 24.22 17.33
N GLY A 94 12.82 23.66 16.88
CA GLY A 94 13.89 24.37 16.19
C GLY A 94 13.82 24.33 14.66
N GLY A 95 12.74 23.82 14.07
CA GLY A 95 12.54 23.72 12.63
C GLY A 95 12.75 22.31 12.03
N ILE A 96 13.08 22.25 10.75
CA ILE A 96 13.28 21.00 10.02
C ILE A 96 14.53 20.27 10.53
N ARG A 97 14.40 18.95 10.70
CA ARG A 97 15.49 18.04 11.10
C ARG A 97 15.85 17.10 9.97
N PHE A 98 16.83 17.47 9.17
CA PHE A 98 17.32 16.65 8.06
C PHE A 98 17.83 15.28 8.51
N GLN A 99 18.41 15.17 9.70
CA GLN A 99 18.79 13.89 10.29
C GLN A 99 17.60 12.95 10.50
N ASN A 100 16.43 13.49 10.87
CA ASN A 100 15.21 12.69 11.02
C ASN A 100 14.72 12.19 9.68
N ILE A 101 14.77 13.02 8.63
CA ILE A 101 14.43 12.63 7.26
C ILE A 101 15.36 11.50 6.81
N ALA A 102 16.68 11.69 6.95
CA ALA A 102 17.66 10.67 6.58
C ALA A 102 17.48 9.35 7.36
N ALA A 103 17.11 9.43 8.64
CA ALA A 103 16.81 8.25 9.45
C ALA A 103 15.55 7.51 8.95
N ASN A 104 14.49 8.25 8.60
CA ASN A 104 13.29 7.68 8.02
C ASN A 104 13.56 7.02 6.67
N ASP A 105 14.33 7.68 5.81
CA ASP A 105 14.74 7.14 4.50
C ASP A 105 15.54 5.83 4.66
N ALA A 106 16.42 5.76 5.65
CA ALA A 106 17.17 4.54 5.94
C ALA A 106 16.24 3.39 6.38
N LEU A 107 15.22 3.66 7.21
CA LEU A 107 14.23 2.66 7.62
C LEU A 107 13.35 2.22 6.45
N VAL A 108 12.92 3.15 5.61
CA VAL A 108 12.15 2.84 4.39
C VAL A 108 12.99 1.98 3.45
N SER A 109 14.24 2.35 3.20
CA SER A 109 15.16 1.59 2.35
C SER A 109 15.40 0.18 2.89
N SER A 110 15.55 0.04 4.21
CA SER A 110 15.67 -1.28 4.86
C SER A 110 14.42 -2.13 4.63
N LYS A 111 13.22 -1.55 4.78
CA LYS A 111 11.97 -2.27 4.50
C LYS A 111 11.86 -2.67 3.03
N MET A 112 12.24 -1.79 2.10
CA MET A 112 12.23 -2.10 0.67
C MET A 112 13.18 -3.25 0.33
N ASN A 113 14.37 -3.29 0.93
CA ASN A 113 15.33 -4.38 0.75
C ASN A 113 14.76 -5.70 1.27
N THR A 114 14.16 -5.71 2.46
CA THR A 114 13.49 -6.91 3.00
C THR A 114 12.37 -7.39 2.07
N MET A 115 11.53 -6.48 1.57
CA MET A 115 10.48 -6.84 0.62
C MET A 115 11.06 -7.46 -0.66
N ALA A 116 12.17 -6.91 -1.18
CA ALA A 116 12.84 -7.44 -2.35
C ALA A 116 13.43 -8.84 -2.10
N GLU A 117 14.04 -9.08 -0.94
CA GLU A 117 14.54 -10.39 -0.52
C GLU A 117 13.43 -11.44 -0.41
N GLU A 118 12.20 -11.00 -0.04
CA GLU A 118 11.00 -11.84 -0.01
C GLU A 118 10.33 -12.02 -1.39
N GLY A 119 10.95 -11.52 -2.46
CA GLY A 119 10.48 -11.64 -3.85
C GLY A 119 9.42 -10.62 -4.25
N TRP A 120 9.22 -9.56 -3.46
CA TRP A 120 8.35 -8.46 -3.82
C TRP A 120 9.06 -7.45 -4.71
N GLU A 121 8.37 -6.98 -5.73
CA GLU A 121 8.80 -5.93 -6.64
C GLU A 121 8.00 -4.65 -6.37
N LEU A 122 8.68 -3.51 -6.24
CA LEU A 122 8.00 -2.22 -6.11
C LEU A 122 7.28 -1.88 -7.41
N ALA A 123 5.95 -1.85 -7.38
CA ALA A 123 5.13 -1.56 -8.55
C ALA A 123 4.97 -0.05 -8.77
N PHE A 124 4.63 0.69 -7.72
CA PHE A 124 4.57 2.16 -7.76
C PHE A 124 4.54 2.76 -6.36
N VAL A 125 4.77 4.06 -6.30
CA VAL A 125 4.72 4.88 -5.08
C VAL A 125 3.76 6.04 -5.32
N THR A 126 2.93 6.34 -4.34
CA THR A 126 2.06 7.51 -4.35
C THR A 126 2.10 8.21 -3.00
N SER A 127 2.01 9.53 -3.01
CA SER A 127 2.02 10.32 -1.80
C SER A 127 0.95 11.41 -1.82
N GLY A 128 0.59 11.86 -0.64
CA GLY A 128 -0.32 12.97 -0.43
C GLY A 128 0.01 13.69 0.86
N VAL A 129 -0.45 14.92 0.96
CA VAL A 129 -0.26 15.76 2.14
C VAL A 129 -1.61 16.27 2.61
N GLU A 130 -1.82 16.22 3.93
CA GLU A 130 -2.85 16.98 4.61
C GLU A 130 -2.16 18.17 5.30
N SER A 131 -2.51 19.36 4.89
CA SER A 131 -1.89 20.57 5.39
C SER A 131 -2.44 20.94 6.78
N TYR A 132 -1.62 21.57 7.60
CA TYR A 132 -2.05 22.15 8.86
C TYR A 132 -3.08 23.27 8.59
N GLY A 133 -4.29 23.13 9.11
CA GLY A 133 -5.42 24.06 8.93
C GLY A 133 -5.59 25.10 10.03
N GLY A 134 -4.65 25.26 10.97
CA GLY A 134 -4.73 26.21 12.09
C GLY A 134 -5.21 25.56 13.39
N LYS A 135 -5.74 26.39 14.33
CA LYS A 135 -6.13 25.91 15.68
C LYS A 135 -7.25 24.86 15.67
N GLY A 136 -8.13 24.89 14.68
CA GLY A 136 -9.22 23.92 14.53
C GLY A 136 -8.82 22.61 13.85
N ASP A 137 -7.69 22.62 13.16
CA ASP A 137 -7.12 21.49 12.47
C ASP A 137 -5.60 21.48 12.66
N SER A 138 -5.18 20.85 13.74
CA SER A 138 -3.78 20.83 14.17
C SER A 138 -2.99 19.66 13.61
N ASN A 139 -3.56 18.89 12.68
CA ASN A 139 -2.96 17.69 12.14
C ASN A 139 -2.45 17.94 10.72
N GLY A 140 -1.14 18.03 10.56
CA GLY A 140 -0.49 18.00 9.26
C GLY A 140 0.28 16.70 9.10
N ILE A 141 -0.01 15.95 8.04
CA ILE A 141 0.66 14.69 7.75
C ILE A 141 1.09 14.62 6.29
N PHE A 142 2.21 13.96 6.06
CA PHE A 142 2.62 13.46 4.77
C PHE A 142 2.41 11.95 4.76
N ILE A 143 1.64 11.43 3.81
CA ILE A 143 1.36 10.02 3.68
C ILE A 143 1.94 9.50 2.37
N THR A 144 2.72 8.42 2.41
CA THR A 144 3.25 7.76 1.23
C THR A 144 2.86 6.28 1.25
N ARG A 145 2.37 5.79 0.13
CA ARG A 145 2.08 4.36 -0.08
C ARG A 145 3.04 3.78 -1.10
N TYR A 146 3.74 2.74 -0.68
CA TYR A 146 4.60 1.90 -1.49
C TYR A 146 3.81 0.63 -1.82
N VAL A 147 3.48 0.44 -3.09
CA VAL A 147 2.72 -0.72 -3.55
C VAL A 147 3.66 -1.72 -4.16
N PHE A 148 3.72 -2.89 -3.56
CA PHE A 148 4.52 -4.01 -4.01
C PHE A 148 3.64 -5.06 -4.68
N LYS A 149 4.21 -5.78 -5.63
CA LYS A 149 3.60 -6.93 -6.29
C LYS A 149 4.55 -8.11 -6.25
N ARG A 150 3.99 -9.32 -6.25
CA ARG A 150 4.74 -10.57 -6.38
C ARG A 150 3.92 -11.56 -7.21
N LYS A 151 4.57 -12.35 -8.05
CA LYS A 151 3.91 -13.46 -8.75
C LYS A 151 3.39 -14.48 -7.73
N LYS A 152 2.16 -14.96 -7.97
CA LYS A 152 1.60 -16.09 -7.25
C LYS A 152 2.11 -17.40 -7.84
#